data_2997045d6046fb1a69b099baf3ed863a
#
_entry.id   2997045d6046fb1a69b099baf3ed863a
#
_cell.length_a   1.000
_cell.length_b   1.000
_cell.length_c   1.000
_cell.angle_alpha   90.00
_cell.angle_beta   90.00
_cell.angle_gamma   90.00
#
_symmetry.space_group_name_H-M   'P 1'
#
loop_
_entity.id
_entity.type
_entity.pdbx_description
1 polymer ?
#
loop_
_entity_poly.entity_id
_entity_poly.type
_entity_poly.pdbx_seq_one_letter_code
_entity_poly.pdbx_strand_id
1 'polypeptide(L)'
;MELKDIKTIAVIGGGTMGSQISELLSYVGGYNVTQWSRSDETVKRGIDAIADRLKKFYVEKGKMTQDEMNQIMGRIKGTTSIEEAVKNADLVMESALEKMDIKKDLFQKFDAAAPAHAILATNTSQMNITEIAAVTKRPQVVIGMHFFNPVSRMKMVEVVKGTLTSDAVVKMICDLAKKLDKEPVVCKDFSYGFIGNRVYRALRWEALDMVRERVASPQDIDKVLKIGFNWPMGPFELGDFSGAWGTYAISEADAIKEFGPEKGKLHPLIRTMVRAGYTGGRHGKGIYAFWDEVASKW
;
A
#
# COMPACT_ATOMS: atom_id res chain seq x y z
N MET A 1 -14.28 -10.15 20.18
CA MET A 1 -13.68 -8.81 20.25
C MET A 1 -14.59 -7.85 19.48
N GLU A 2 -14.88 -6.69 20.03
CA GLU A 2 -15.61 -5.61 19.38
C GLU A 2 -14.65 -4.47 19.01
N LEU A 3 -15.05 -3.55 18.13
CA LEU A 3 -14.19 -2.42 17.71
C LEU A 3 -13.70 -1.56 18.89
N LYS A 4 -14.52 -1.39 19.92
CA LYS A 4 -14.17 -0.65 21.14
C LYS A 4 -13.05 -1.30 21.96
N ASP A 5 -12.81 -2.60 21.77
CA ASP A 5 -11.78 -3.36 22.49
C ASP A 5 -10.40 -3.15 21.88
N ILE A 6 -10.31 -2.73 20.61
CA ILE A 6 -9.03 -2.37 19.96
C ILE A 6 -8.49 -1.10 20.61
N LYS A 7 -7.32 -1.18 21.25
CA LYS A 7 -6.62 -0.06 21.90
C LYS A 7 -5.20 0.09 21.39
N THR A 8 -4.53 -1.02 21.13
CA THR A 8 -3.12 -1.07 20.76
C THR A 8 -2.94 -1.76 19.41
N ILE A 9 -2.23 -1.09 18.52
CA ILE A 9 -1.98 -1.61 17.17
C ILE A 9 -0.47 -1.66 16.92
N ALA A 10 0.02 -2.81 16.50
CA ALA A 10 1.39 -2.95 16.03
C ALA A 10 1.43 -2.67 14.51
N VAL A 11 2.30 -1.77 14.07
CA VAL A 11 2.56 -1.53 12.64
C VAL A 11 3.96 -2.07 12.30
N ILE A 12 4.00 -3.09 11.45
CA ILE A 12 5.23 -3.80 11.13
C ILE A 12 5.78 -3.33 9.78
N GLY A 13 6.74 -2.41 9.86
CA GLY A 13 7.35 -1.72 8.72
C GLY A 13 7.20 -0.20 8.83
N GLY A 14 8.30 0.52 9.12
CA GLY A 14 8.33 1.98 9.23
C GLY A 14 8.67 2.70 7.91
N GLY A 15 8.41 2.06 6.76
CA GLY A 15 8.59 2.66 5.45
C GLY A 15 7.50 3.70 5.11
N THR A 16 7.43 4.07 3.82
CA THR A 16 6.48 5.09 3.33
C THR A 16 5.03 4.78 3.73
N MET A 17 4.57 3.56 3.51
CA MET A 17 3.18 3.18 3.85
C MET A 17 2.99 3.00 5.35
N GLY A 18 3.87 2.25 6.01
CA GLY A 18 3.71 1.96 7.44
C GLY A 18 3.75 3.20 8.31
N SER A 19 4.61 4.19 8.02
CA SER A 19 4.61 5.46 8.75
C SER A 19 3.33 6.27 8.54
N GLN A 20 2.73 6.25 7.33
CA GLN A 20 1.45 6.91 7.08
C GLN A 20 0.28 6.18 7.74
N ILE A 21 0.32 4.84 7.82
CA ILE A 21 -0.67 4.03 8.53
C ILE A 21 -0.55 4.28 10.03
N SER A 22 0.65 4.33 10.60
CA SER A 22 0.88 4.67 12.02
C SER A 22 0.33 6.06 12.36
N GLU A 23 0.56 7.04 11.49
CA GLU A 23 -0.01 8.38 11.62
C GLU A 23 -1.54 8.36 11.64
N LEU A 24 -2.17 7.71 10.65
CA LEU A 24 -3.62 7.59 10.56
C LEU A 24 -4.22 6.94 11.80
N LEU A 25 -3.64 5.83 12.27
CA LEU A 25 -4.10 5.09 13.43
C LEU A 25 -4.00 5.90 14.72
N SER A 26 -2.93 6.67 14.90
CA SER A 26 -2.76 7.52 16.08
C SER A 26 -3.57 8.82 15.98
N TYR A 27 -3.52 9.51 14.84
CA TYR A 27 -4.16 10.81 14.67
C TYR A 27 -5.68 10.70 14.59
N VAL A 28 -6.19 9.94 13.62
CA VAL A 28 -7.64 9.82 13.39
C VAL A 28 -8.27 8.78 14.31
N GLY A 29 -7.59 7.64 14.47
CA GLY A 29 -8.11 6.53 15.27
C GLY A 29 -7.98 6.68 16.78
N GLY A 30 -7.02 7.49 17.26
CA GLY A 30 -6.70 7.66 18.67
C GLY A 30 -6.03 6.44 19.31
N TYR A 31 -5.50 5.51 18.52
CA TYR A 31 -4.89 4.27 19.01
C TYR A 31 -3.46 4.46 19.50
N ASN A 32 -3.04 3.63 20.46
CA ASN A 32 -1.62 3.44 20.77
C ASN A 32 -0.98 2.59 19.67
N VAL A 33 0.12 3.08 19.10
CA VAL A 33 0.80 2.43 17.98
C VAL A 33 2.22 2.04 18.38
N THR A 34 2.59 0.78 18.17
CA THR A 34 3.98 0.36 18.24
C THR A 34 4.48 0.07 16.83
N GLN A 35 5.36 0.94 16.32
CA GLN A 35 5.93 0.80 14.98
C GLN A 35 7.25 0.03 15.04
N TRP A 36 7.29 -1.09 14.35
CA TRP A 36 8.51 -1.87 14.19
C TRP A 36 9.26 -1.52 12.89
N SER A 37 10.58 -1.55 12.97
CA SER A 37 11.47 -1.55 11.80
C SER A 37 12.74 -2.34 12.08
N ARG A 38 13.49 -2.69 11.02
CA ARG A 38 14.66 -3.58 11.11
C ARG A 38 15.86 -3.00 11.87
N SER A 39 15.95 -1.69 12.00
CA SER A 39 17.04 -1.00 12.70
C SER A 39 16.55 0.26 13.36
N ASP A 40 17.26 0.72 14.38
CA ASP A 40 16.95 1.97 15.09
C ASP A 40 16.93 3.18 14.15
N GLU A 41 17.81 3.20 13.15
CA GLU A 41 17.82 4.23 12.10
C GLU A 41 16.49 4.26 11.34
N THR A 42 15.99 3.08 10.92
CA THR A 42 14.73 2.98 10.16
C THR A 42 13.51 3.23 11.04
N VAL A 43 13.56 2.89 12.34
CA VAL A 43 12.55 3.27 13.33
C VAL A 43 12.50 4.78 13.46
N LYS A 44 13.63 5.41 13.72
CA LYS A 44 13.73 6.87 13.87
C LYS A 44 13.23 7.59 12.62
N ARG A 45 13.70 7.20 11.44
CA ARG A 45 13.29 7.80 10.17
C ARG A 45 11.78 7.70 9.95
N GLY A 46 11.14 6.57 10.31
CA GLY A 46 9.71 6.37 10.20
C GLY A 46 8.91 7.31 11.13
N ILE A 47 9.37 7.48 12.37
CA ILE A 47 8.75 8.36 13.37
C ILE A 47 8.97 9.83 13.00
N ASP A 48 10.18 10.21 12.62
CA ASP A 48 10.49 11.57 12.16
C ASP A 48 9.60 11.96 10.95
N ALA A 49 9.42 11.05 10.01
CA ALA A 49 8.55 11.28 8.85
C ALA A 49 7.08 11.53 9.24
N ILE A 50 6.59 10.92 10.32
CA ILE A 50 5.26 11.22 10.86
C ILE A 50 5.23 12.63 11.43
N ALA A 51 6.20 12.97 12.28
CA ALA A 51 6.30 14.30 12.90
C ALA A 51 6.38 15.42 11.84
N ASP A 52 7.21 15.23 10.82
CA ASP A 52 7.36 16.19 9.71
C ASP A 52 6.06 16.40 8.94
N ARG A 53 5.30 15.32 8.66
CA ARG A 53 4.01 15.43 7.97
C ARG A 53 2.96 16.14 8.83
N LEU A 54 2.85 15.79 10.11
CA LEU A 54 1.93 16.46 11.03
C LEU A 54 2.26 17.94 11.15
N LYS A 55 3.54 18.29 11.34
CA LYS A 55 3.99 19.66 11.40
C LYS A 55 3.66 20.43 10.12
N LYS A 56 4.12 19.94 8.96
CA LYS A 56 4.00 20.62 7.67
C LYS A 56 2.56 20.76 7.18
N PHE A 57 1.72 19.74 7.35
CA PHE A 57 0.38 19.71 6.75
C PHE A 57 -0.74 20.13 7.70
N TYR A 58 -0.46 20.19 9.01
CA TYR A 58 -1.49 20.53 9.99
C TYR A 58 -1.06 21.68 10.90
N VAL A 59 0.07 21.61 11.59
CA VAL A 59 0.50 22.67 12.54
C VAL A 59 0.80 23.97 11.81
N GLU A 60 1.68 23.94 10.80
CA GLU A 60 2.06 25.13 10.02
C GLU A 60 0.88 25.73 9.22
N LYS A 61 -0.20 24.97 9.07
CA LYS A 61 -1.44 25.43 8.40
C LYS A 61 -2.53 25.83 9.38
N GLY A 62 -2.24 25.86 10.68
CA GLY A 62 -3.20 26.24 11.72
C GLY A 62 -4.37 25.27 11.89
N LYS A 63 -4.24 24.02 11.42
CA LYS A 63 -5.26 22.97 11.52
C LYS A 63 -5.11 22.10 12.77
N MET A 64 -4.01 22.24 13.48
CA MET A 64 -3.63 21.47 14.66
C MET A 64 -2.69 22.33 15.49
N THR A 65 -2.82 22.30 16.81
CA THR A 65 -1.86 22.92 17.73
C THR A 65 -0.63 22.03 17.92
N GLN A 66 0.46 22.63 18.43
CA GLN A 66 1.65 21.86 18.76
C GLN A 66 1.38 20.82 19.87
N ASP A 67 0.52 21.14 20.84
CA ASP A 67 0.17 20.23 21.92
C ASP A 67 -0.64 19.03 21.45
N GLU A 68 -1.58 19.23 20.51
CA GLU A 68 -2.30 18.13 19.85
C GLU A 68 -1.33 17.22 19.08
N MET A 69 -0.38 17.80 18.35
CA MET A 69 0.67 17.03 17.68
C MET A 69 1.50 16.22 18.68
N ASN A 70 1.90 16.83 19.80
CA ASN A 70 2.67 16.15 20.84
C ASN A 70 1.87 14.97 21.45
N GLN A 71 0.57 15.12 21.66
CA GLN A 71 -0.31 14.04 22.14
C GLN A 71 -0.41 12.90 21.12
N ILE A 72 -0.51 13.20 19.83
CA ILE A 72 -0.53 12.20 18.75
C ILE A 72 0.81 11.44 18.73
N MET A 73 1.91 12.15 18.74
CA MET A 73 3.24 11.54 18.75
C MET A 73 3.51 10.72 20.02
N GLY A 74 2.99 11.14 21.15
CA GLY A 74 3.10 10.43 22.45
C GLY A 74 2.44 9.04 22.45
N ARG A 75 1.50 8.77 21.53
CA ARG A 75 0.89 7.45 21.34
C ARG A 75 1.69 6.54 20.42
N ILE A 76 2.75 7.03 19.75
CA ILE A 76 3.54 6.25 18.79
C ILE A 76 4.88 5.89 19.43
N LYS A 77 5.15 4.60 19.54
CA LYS A 77 6.43 4.07 20.03
C LYS A 77 7.14 3.30 18.92
N GLY A 78 8.46 3.36 18.89
CA GLY A 78 9.29 2.60 17.96
C GLY A 78 10.00 1.44 18.63
N THR A 79 10.19 0.34 17.92
CA THR A 79 11.01 -0.79 18.38
C THR A 79 11.62 -1.55 17.21
N THR A 80 12.72 -2.26 17.48
CA THR A 80 13.35 -3.21 16.54
C THR A 80 13.03 -4.68 16.89
N SER A 81 12.32 -4.94 18.00
CA SER A 81 11.86 -6.27 18.39
C SER A 81 10.42 -6.51 17.90
N ILE A 82 10.23 -7.56 17.11
CA ILE A 82 8.90 -7.98 16.64
C ILE A 82 8.04 -8.41 17.82
N GLU A 83 8.59 -9.20 18.73
CA GLU A 83 7.90 -9.70 19.91
C GLU A 83 7.41 -8.52 20.78
N GLU A 84 8.27 -7.52 21.00
CA GLU A 84 7.87 -6.33 21.74
C GLU A 84 6.72 -5.57 21.04
N ALA A 85 6.79 -5.46 19.72
CA ALA A 85 5.77 -4.76 18.96
C ALA A 85 4.40 -5.42 19.08
N VAL A 86 4.34 -6.76 19.04
CA VAL A 86 3.08 -7.50 18.89
C VAL A 86 2.50 -8.06 20.20
N LYS A 87 3.31 -8.22 21.26
CA LYS A 87 2.89 -8.91 22.52
C LYS A 87 1.64 -8.37 23.18
N ASN A 88 1.29 -7.11 22.96
CA ASN A 88 0.11 -6.44 23.53
C ASN A 88 -0.83 -5.88 22.46
N ALA A 89 -0.65 -6.28 21.20
CA ALA A 89 -1.42 -5.74 20.09
C ALA A 89 -2.78 -6.43 19.97
N ASP A 90 -3.84 -5.65 19.82
CA ASP A 90 -5.17 -6.13 19.44
C ASP A 90 -5.28 -6.33 17.93
N LEU A 91 -4.47 -5.59 17.17
CA LEU A 91 -4.33 -5.69 15.73
C LEU A 91 -2.84 -5.55 15.36
N VAL A 92 -2.36 -6.46 14.52
CA VAL A 92 -1.05 -6.35 13.88
C VAL A 92 -1.27 -5.96 12.42
N MET A 93 -0.70 -4.83 12.00
CA MET A 93 -0.80 -4.28 10.65
C MET A 93 0.57 -4.39 9.94
N GLU A 94 0.74 -5.40 9.11
CA GLU A 94 1.98 -5.60 8.36
C GLU A 94 2.04 -4.67 7.13
N SER A 95 3.14 -3.96 6.98
CA SER A 95 3.47 -3.06 5.87
C SER A 95 4.97 -3.12 5.54
N ALA A 96 5.53 -4.31 5.54
CA ALA A 96 6.93 -4.60 5.21
C ALA A 96 7.14 -4.73 3.69
N LEU A 97 8.31 -5.25 3.29
CA LEU A 97 8.63 -5.46 1.89
C LEU A 97 7.64 -6.41 1.20
N GLU A 98 7.29 -6.11 -0.05
CA GLU A 98 6.33 -6.86 -0.85
C GLU A 98 6.99 -8.13 -1.43
N LYS A 99 7.32 -9.06 -0.53
CA LYS A 99 7.89 -10.39 -0.82
C LYS A 99 7.18 -11.45 0.02
N MET A 100 6.68 -12.50 -0.63
CA MET A 100 5.88 -13.55 0.01
C MET A 100 6.62 -14.24 1.16
N ASP A 101 7.88 -14.61 0.95
CA ASP A 101 8.68 -15.29 1.97
C ASP A 101 8.88 -14.43 3.23
N ILE A 102 9.06 -13.12 3.05
CA ILE A 102 9.16 -12.17 4.17
C ILE A 102 7.84 -12.07 4.93
N LYS A 103 6.72 -11.99 4.20
CA LYS A 103 5.40 -11.91 4.84
C LYS A 103 5.08 -13.20 5.60
N LYS A 104 5.36 -14.37 5.03
CA LYS A 104 5.17 -15.65 5.70
C LYS A 104 6.00 -15.75 7.00
N ASP A 105 7.28 -15.39 6.96
CA ASP A 105 8.15 -15.37 8.16
C ASP A 105 7.59 -14.41 9.24
N LEU A 106 7.17 -13.21 8.84
CA LEU A 106 6.58 -12.26 9.77
C LEU A 106 5.28 -12.79 10.38
N PHE A 107 4.38 -13.38 9.58
CA PHE A 107 3.11 -13.90 10.08
C PHE A 107 3.27 -15.09 11.01
N GLN A 108 4.27 -15.95 10.82
CA GLN A 108 4.64 -17.00 11.78
C GLN A 108 5.08 -16.40 13.13
N LYS A 109 5.88 -15.32 13.10
CA LYS A 109 6.32 -14.59 14.30
C LYS A 109 5.14 -13.91 15.00
N PHE A 110 4.21 -13.30 14.25
CA PHE A 110 3.00 -12.70 14.82
C PHE A 110 2.12 -13.75 15.47
N ASP A 111 1.92 -14.89 14.81
CA ASP A 111 1.12 -15.99 15.33
C ASP A 111 1.65 -16.54 16.66
N ALA A 112 2.97 -16.59 16.79
CA ALA A 112 3.64 -17.05 18.00
C ALA A 112 3.62 -16.05 19.16
N ALA A 113 3.71 -14.74 18.89
CA ALA A 113 3.96 -13.72 19.90
C ALA A 113 2.77 -12.79 20.21
N ALA A 114 1.85 -12.61 19.27
CA ALA A 114 0.68 -11.75 19.47
C ALA A 114 -0.39 -12.47 20.30
N PRO A 115 -1.21 -11.71 21.10
CA PRO A 115 -2.32 -12.28 21.86
C PRO A 115 -3.27 -13.11 21.00
N ALA A 116 -3.88 -14.13 21.60
CA ALA A 116 -4.76 -15.06 20.86
C ALA A 116 -5.97 -14.36 20.20
N HIS A 117 -6.41 -13.22 20.73
CA HIS A 117 -7.52 -12.42 20.17
C HIS A 117 -7.08 -11.48 19.03
N ALA A 118 -5.77 -11.26 18.83
CA ALA A 118 -5.26 -10.29 17.89
C ALA A 118 -5.61 -10.64 16.42
N ILE A 119 -6.07 -9.65 15.70
CA ILE A 119 -6.24 -9.75 14.23
C ILE A 119 -4.88 -9.51 13.57
N LEU A 120 -4.58 -10.29 12.54
CA LEU A 120 -3.34 -10.20 11.77
C LEU A 120 -3.67 -9.67 10.37
N ALA A 121 -3.38 -8.42 10.11
CA ALA A 121 -3.67 -7.75 8.84
C ALA A 121 -2.39 -7.49 8.03
N THR A 122 -2.49 -7.51 6.71
CA THR A 122 -1.42 -7.11 5.79
C THR A 122 -1.86 -6.00 4.84
N ASN A 123 -0.97 -5.05 4.59
CA ASN A 123 -1.15 -3.98 3.60
C ASN A 123 -0.64 -4.38 2.20
N THR A 124 -0.43 -5.66 1.94
CA THR A 124 -0.03 -6.08 0.60
C THR A 124 -0.97 -5.53 -0.45
N SER A 125 -0.41 -5.15 -1.60
CA SER A 125 -1.19 -4.61 -2.72
C SER A 125 -1.65 -5.67 -3.71
N GLN A 126 -1.17 -6.92 -3.57
CA GLN A 126 -1.35 -7.92 -4.61
C GLN A 126 -1.21 -9.38 -4.18
N MET A 127 -0.56 -9.67 -3.04
CA MET A 127 -0.25 -11.04 -2.64
C MET A 127 -1.47 -11.77 -2.08
N ASN A 128 -1.47 -13.09 -2.23
CA ASN A 128 -2.55 -13.95 -1.79
C ASN A 128 -2.63 -14.03 -0.26
N ILE A 129 -3.76 -13.60 0.31
CA ILE A 129 -3.99 -13.58 1.76
C ILE A 129 -4.12 -14.99 2.32
N THR A 130 -4.73 -15.90 1.57
CA THR A 130 -4.87 -17.31 1.95
C THR A 130 -3.51 -17.97 2.11
N GLU A 131 -2.56 -17.68 1.21
CA GLU A 131 -1.21 -18.19 1.27
C GLU A 131 -0.43 -17.65 2.48
N ILE A 132 -0.61 -16.37 2.81
CA ILE A 132 -0.03 -15.77 4.02
C ILE A 132 -0.67 -16.38 5.27
N ALA A 133 -1.98 -16.59 5.27
CA ALA A 133 -2.71 -17.18 6.39
C ALA A 133 -2.31 -18.66 6.65
N ALA A 134 -1.96 -19.40 5.61
CA ALA A 134 -1.64 -20.83 5.69
C ALA A 134 -0.44 -21.16 6.57
N VAL A 135 0.45 -20.19 6.85
CA VAL A 135 1.59 -20.41 7.74
C VAL A 135 1.28 -20.11 9.21
N THR A 136 0.04 -19.72 9.53
CA THR A 136 -0.41 -19.44 10.90
C THR A 136 -1.32 -20.55 11.44
N LYS A 137 -1.41 -20.68 12.76
CA LYS A 137 -2.32 -21.62 13.44
C LYS A 137 -3.75 -21.09 13.55
N ARG A 138 -3.96 -19.81 13.21
CA ARG A 138 -5.26 -19.09 13.28
C ARG A 138 -5.58 -18.31 11.99
N PRO A 139 -5.66 -19.01 10.85
CA PRO A 139 -5.88 -18.36 9.55
C PRO A 139 -7.20 -17.58 9.48
N GLN A 140 -8.16 -17.88 10.34
CA GLN A 140 -9.46 -17.19 10.41
C GLN A 140 -9.37 -15.74 10.89
N VAL A 141 -8.25 -15.31 11.50
CA VAL A 141 -8.01 -13.92 11.91
C VAL A 141 -7.02 -13.19 11.00
N VAL A 142 -6.59 -13.82 9.91
CA VAL A 142 -5.70 -13.19 8.91
C VAL A 142 -6.53 -12.53 7.81
N ILE A 143 -6.18 -11.27 7.46
CA ILE A 143 -6.95 -10.45 6.51
C ILE A 143 -6.05 -9.46 5.78
N GLY A 144 -6.41 -9.08 4.55
CA GLY A 144 -5.84 -7.94 3.86
C GLY A 144 -6.55 -6.65 4.24
N MET A 145 -5.79 -5.60 4.52
CA MET A 145 -6.28 -4.23 4.70
C MET A 145 -5.39 -3.30 3.87
N HIS A 146 -5.69 -3.21 2.57
CA HIS A 146 -4.87 -2.52 1.59
C HIS A 146 -5.23 -1.03 1.50
N PHE A 147 -4.30 -0.17 1.90
CA PHE A 147 -4.41 1.28 1.80
C PHE A 147 -3.79 1.79 0.50
N PHE A 148 -4.40 2.84 -0.05
CA PHE A 148 -3.87 3.55 -1.22
C PHE A 148 -2.98 4.72 -0.81
N ASN A 149 -1.90 4.94 -1.56
CA ASN A 149 -0.94 6.03 -1.31
C ASN A 149 -1.38 7.33 -2.01
N PRO A 150 -1.35 8.50 -1.34
CA PRO A 150 -1.03 8.74 0.07
C PRO A 150 -2.19 8.39 1.02
N VAL A 151 -1.89 7.70 2.13
CA VAL A 151 -2.90 7.21 3.07
C VAL A 151 -3.79 8.33 3.63
N SER A 152 -3.22 9.52 3.87
CA SER A 152 -3.96 10.67 4.40
C SER A 152 -5.00 11.25 3.43
N ARG A 153 -4.84 11.06 2.11
CA ARG A 153 -5.71 11.61 1.06
C ARG A 153 -6.69 10.60 0.50
N MET A 154 -6.22 9.36 0.32
CA MET A 154 -7.02 8.32 -0.32
C MET A 154 -8.01 7.74 0.68
N LYS A 155 -9.30 7.86 0.36
CA LYS A 155 -10.40 7.37 1.22
C LYS A 155 -10.56 5.86 1.15
N MET A 156 -10.23 5.24 0.01
CA MET A 156 -10.45 3.82 -0.24
C MET A 156 -9.54 2.93 0.59
N VAL A 157 -10.11 1.86 1.13
CA VAL A 157 -9.41 0.69 1.67
C VAL A 157 -10.02 -0.58 1.10
N GLU A 158 -9.22 -1.42 0.47
CA GLU A 158 -9.66 -2.77 0.10
C GLU A 158 -9.50 -3.70 1.30
N VAL A 159 -10.60 -4.28 1.74
CA VAL A 159 -10.65 -5.30 2.78
C VAL A 159 -10.66 -6.66 2.09
N VAL A 160 -9.51 -7.33 2.10
CA VAL A 160 -9.29 -8.53 1.28
C VAL A 160 -9.48 -9.78 2.13
N LYS A 161 -10.57 -10.49 1.85
CA LYS A 161 -10.92 -11.73 2.54
C LYS A 161 -10.17 -12.91 1.93
N GLY A 162 -9.28 -13.53 2.70
CA GLY A 162 -8.73 -14.84 2.38
C GLY A 162 -9.77 -15.96 2.52
N THR A 163 -9.50 -17.14 1.96
CA THR A 163 -10.43 -18.26 1.96
C THR A 163 -10.90 -18.65 3.36
N LEU A 164 -10.00 -18.59 4.34
CA LEU A 164 -10.28 -18.98 5.73
C LEU A 164 -10.61 -17.80 6.64
N THR A 165 -10.51 -16.56 6.17
CA THR A 165 -10.83 -15.37 6.98
C THR A 165 -12.29 -15.38 7.41
N SER A 166 -12.56 -15.21 8.71
CA SER A 166 -13.92 -15.20 9.25
C SER A 166 -14.67 -13.91 8.89
N ASP A 167 -16.00 -14.01 8.71
CA ASP A 167 -16.85 -12.85 8.42
C ASP A 167 -16.83 -11.84 9.58
N ALA A 168 -16.66 -12.29 10.82
CA ALA A 168 -16.51 -11.42 11.98
C ALA A 168 -15.27 -10.52 11.88
N VAL A 169 -14.15 -11.04 11.39
CA VAL A 169 -12.92 -10.27 11.17
C VAL A 169 -13.12 -9.30 10.00
N VAL A 170 -13.75 -9.73 8.90
CA VAL A 170 -14.09 -8.83 7.77
C VAL A 170 -14.91 -7.65 8.28
N LYS A 171 -15.99 -7.92 9.03
CA LYS A 171 -16.83 -6.87 9.60
C LYS A 171 -16.02 -5.92 10.49
N MET A 172 -15.20 -6.46 11.39
CA MET A 172 -14.36 -5.69 12.32
C MET A 172 -13.43 -4.73 11.57
N ILE A 173 -12.75 -5.21 10.52
CA ILE A 173 -11.84 -4.38 9.72
C ILE A 173 -12.59 -3.33 8.88
N CYS A 174 -13.79 -3.65 8.38
CA CYS A 174 -14.64 -2.65 7.75
C CYS A 174 -15.07 -1.55 8.73
N ASP A 175 -15.47 -1.92 9.95
CA ASP A 175 -15.86 -0.96 10.99
C ASP A 175 -14.66 -0.10 11.45
N LEU A 176 -13.46 -0.71 11.57
CA LEU A 176 -12.21 0.02 11.82
C LEU A 176 -11.90 1.01 10.69
N ALA A 177 -11.99 0.59 9.43
CA ALA A 177 -11.74 1.47 8.29
C ALA A 177 -12.67 2.70 8.30
N LYS A 178 -13.96 2.50 8.56
CA LYS A 178 -14.94 3.61 8.70
C LYS A 178 -14.57 4.55 9.86
N LYS A 179 -14.18 4.02 11.01
CA LYS A 179 -13.70 4.82 12.15
C LYS A 179 -12.47 5.65 11.80
N LEU A 180 -11.64 5.17 10.89
CA LEU A 180 -10.47 5.87 10.35
C LEU A 180 -10.79 6.84 9.21
N ASP A 181 -12.06 7.18 9.00
CA ASP A 181 -12.53 8.05 7.91
C ASP A 181 -12.17 7.49 6.53
N LYS A 182 -12.29 6.15 6.39
CA LYS A 182 -12.07 5.42 5.14
C LYS A 182 -13.33 4.73 4.66
N GLU A 183 -13.39 4.51 3.34
CA GLU A 183 -14.45 3.75 2.66
C GLU A 183 -13.97 2.34 2.37
N PRO A 184 -14.39 1.32 3.14
CA PRO A 184 -13.98 -0.06 2.91
C PRO A 184 -14.75 -0.69 1.76
N VAL A 185 -14.05 -1.38 0.88
CA VAL A 185 -14.62 -2.27 -0.14
C VAL A 185 -14.09 -3.67 0.10
N VAL A 186 -15.02 -4.63 0.27
CA VAL A 186 -14.65 -6.03 0.52
C VAL A 186 -14.43 -6.75 -0.80
N CYS A 187 -13.32 -7.46 -0.91
CA CYS A 187 -13.05 -8.37 -2.03
C CYS A 187 -12.43 -9.69 -1.54
N LYS A 188 -12.39 -10.67 -2.44
CA LYS A 188 -11.71 -11.95 -2.21
C LYS A 188 -10.32 -11.93 -2.82
N ASP A 189 -9.39 -12.71 -2.26
CA ASP A 189 -8.00 -12.79 -2.69
C ASP A 189 -7.75 -13.71 -3.91
N PHE A 190 -8.77 -13.98 -4.72
CA PHE A 190 -8.65 -14.86 -5.89
C PHE A 190 -7.95 -14.24 -7.08
N SER A 191 -7.53 -12.99 -6.98
CA SER A 191 -6.89 -12.33 -8.10
C SER A 191 -5.77 -11.39 -7.69
N TYR A 192 -4.76 -11.40 -8.51
CA TYR A 192 -3.64 -10.49 -8.42
C TYR A 192 -4.07 -9.02 -8.52
N GLY A 193 -3.64 -8.22 -7.53
CA GLY A 193 -3.94 -6.79 -7.50
C GLY A 193 -5.36 -6.44 -7.07
N PHE A 194 -6.08 -7.37 -6.50
CA PHE A 194 -7.43 -7.24 -5.94
C PHE A 194 -8.40 -6.59 -6.93
N ILE A 195 -9.04 -5.47 -6.59
CA ILE A 195 -9.94 -4.74 -7.49
C ILE A 195 -9.19 -3.61 -8.20
N GLY A 196 -8.65 -2.65 -7.44
CA GLY A 196 -8.11 -1.41 -7.98
C GLY A 196 -6.92 -1.63 -8.90
N ASN A 197 -5.91 -2.32 -8.41
CA ASN A 197 -4.69 -2.58 -9.19
C ASN A 197 -4.96 -3.51 -10.39
N ARG A 198 -5.90 -4.45 -10.27
CA ARG A 198 -6.25 -5.35 -11.37
C ARG A 198 -6.93 -4.60 -12.51
N VAL A 199 -7.95 -3.77 -12.21
CA VAL A 199 -8.65 -2.95 -13.21
C VAL A 199 -7.70 -1.94 -13.85
N TYR A 200 -6.93 -1.23 -13.02
CA TYR A 200 -5.97 -0.24 -13.50
C TYR A 200 -4.89 -0.87 -14.40
N ARG A 201 -4.42 -2.07 -14.07
CA ARG A 201 -3.46 -2.79 -14.90
C ARG A 201 -4.01 -3.13 -16.29
N ALA A 202 -5.26 -3.61 -16.38
CA ALA A 202 -5.90 -3.93 -17.66
C ALA A 202 -6.05 -2.67 -18.52
N LEU A 203 -6.56 -1.60 -17.94
CA LEU A 203 -6.69 -0.31 -18.60
C LEU A 203 -5.34 0.23 -19.09
N ARG A 204 -4.31 0.22 -18.23
CA ARG A 204 -2.99 0.68 -18.59
C ARG A 204 -2.34 -0.15 -19.69
N TRP A 205 -2.56 -1.47 -19.69
CA TRP A 205 -2.06 -2.35 -20.74
C TRP A 205 -2.66 -1.96 -22.09
N GLU A 206 -3.97 -1.80 -22.17
CA GLU A 206 -4.67 -1.36 -23.38
C GLU A 206 -4.19 0.03 -23.84
N ALA A 207 -4.08 0.98 -22.91
CA ALA A 207 -3.55 2.31 -23.24
C ALA A 207 -2.11 2.27 -23.81
N LEU A 208 -1.26 1.36 -23.32
CA LEU A 208 0.09 1.15 -23.84
C LEU A 208 0.07 0.51 -25.23
N ASP A 209 -0.86 -0.41 -25.50
CA ASP A 209 -1.05 -0.98 -26.83
C ASP A 209 -1.49 0.10 -27.83
N MET A 210 -2.43 0.99 -27.46
CA MET A 210 -2.82 2.13 -28.31
C MET A 210 -1.63 3.05 -28.66
N VAL A 211 -0.73 3.31 -27.68
CA VAL A 211 0.51 4.07 -27.96
C VAL A 211 1.44 3.32 -28.93
N ARG A 212 1.63 2.02 -28.70
CA ARG A 212 2.45 1.16 -29.55
C ARG A 212 1.92 1.08 -30.99
N GLU A 213 0.62 1.01 -31.14
CA GLU A 213 -0.10 0.94 -32.43
C GLU A 213 -0.29 2.31 -33.08
N ARG A 214 0.16 3.37 -32.42
CA ARG A 214 0.06 4.77 -32.89
C ARG A 214 -1.39 5.24 -33.10
N VAL A 215 -2.31 4.72 -32.33
CA VAL A 215 -3.70 5.20 -32.32
C VAL A 215 -3.76 6.63 -31.79
N ALA A 216 -3.01 6.93 -30.72
CA ALA A 216 -2.90 8.26 -30.15
C ALA A 216 -1.60 8.42 -29.33
N SER A 217 -1.23 9.67 -29.01
CA SER A 217 -0.14 9.97 -28.10
C SER A 217 -0.53 9.63 -26.65
N PRO A 218 0.46 9.37 -25.74
CA PRO A 218 0.17 9.20 -24.31
C PRO A 218 -0.58 10.40 -23.72
N GLN A 219 -0.24 11.62 -24.17
CA GLN A 219 -0.87 12.86 -23.74
C GLN A 219 -2.35 12.93 -24.13
N ASP A 220 -2.68 12.51 -25.37
CA ASP A 220 -4.06 12.54 -25.86
C ASP A 220 -4.92 11.48 -25.18
N ILE A 221 -4.38 10.26 -24.96
CA ILE A 221 -5.07 9.20 -24.22
C ILE A 221 -5.41 9.68 -22.79
N ASP A 222 -4.44 10.24 -22.07
CA ASP A 222 -4.68 10.80 -20.73
C ASP A 222 -5.69 11.96 -20.79
N LYS A 223 -5.63 12.82 -21.78
CA LYS A 223 -6.58 13.93 -21.96
C LYS A 223 -8.01 13.43 -22.14
N VAL A 224 -8.22 12.38 -22.95
CA VAL A 224 -9.55 11.78 -23.13
C VAL A 224 -10.10 11.24 -21.81
N LEU A 225 -9.28 10.50 -21.05
CA LEU A 225 -9.72 9.95 -19.77
C LEU A 225 -9.98 11.03 -18.71
N LYS A 226 -9.14 12.06 -18.67
CA LYS A 226 -9.30 13.18 -17.73
C LYS A 226 -10.55 14.02 -18.05
N ILE A 227 -10.78 14.38 -19.31
CA ILE A 227 -11.86 15.27 -19.70
C ILE A 227 -13.15 14.48 -20.00
N GLY A 228 -13.05 13.36 -20.71
CA GLY A 228 -14.21 12.57 -21.12
C GLY A 228 -14.82 11.76 -19.98
N PHE A 229 -14.00 11.28 -19.02
CA PHE A 229 -14.45 10.47 -17.88
C PHE A 229 -14.27 11.17 -16.52
N ASN A 230 -13.85 12.44 -16.52
CA ASN A 230 -13.62 13.25 -15.31
C ASN A 230 -12.61 12.59 -14.32
N TRP A 231 -11.58 11.96 -14.83
CA TRP A 231 -10.55 11.38 -13.99
C TRP A 231 -9.58 12.47 -13.50
N PRO A 232 -9.10 12.39 -12.25
CA PRO A 232 -8.17 13.38 -11.72
C PRO A 232 -6.80 13.30 -12.39
N MET A 233 -6.43 12.14 -12.94
CA MET A 233 -5.13 11.84 -13.54
C MET A 233 -5.28 10.68 -14.52
N GLY A 234 -4.63 10.78 -15.69
CA GLY A 234 -4.61 9.70 -16.65
C GLY A 234 -3.60 8.60 -16.29
N PRO A 235 -3.65 7.42 -16.95
CA PRO A 235 -2.77 6.30 -16.63
C PRO A 235 -1.29 6.58 -16.85
N PHE A 236 -0.93 7.38 -17.80
CA PHE A 236 0.45 7.73 -18.10
C PHE A 236 0.98 8.81 -17.16
N GLU A 237 0.18 9.83 -16.89
CA GLU A 237 0.48 10.86 -15.90
C GLU A 237 0.69 10.24 -14.51
N LEU A 238 -0.18 9.30 -14.11
CA LEU A 238 -0.03 8.57 -12.84
C LEU A 238 1.23 7.71 -12.81
N GLY A 239 1.55 7.04 -13.91
CA GLY A 239 2.77 6.24 -14.05
C GLY A 239 4.05 7.08 -13.94
N ASP A 240 4.08 8.23 -14.63
CA ASP A 240 5.18 9.18 -14.57
C ASP A 240 5.32 9.80 -13.18
N PHE A 241 4.22 10.26 -12.59
CA PHE A 241 4.20 10.86 -11.25
C PHE A 241 4.70 9.91 -10.15
N SER A 242 4.24 8.67 -10.18
CA SER A 242 4.58 7.67 -9.17
C SER A 242 5.95 7.02 -9.35
N GLY A 243 6.58 7.14 -10.51
CA GLY A 243 7.80 6.40 -10.88
C GLY A 243 7.56 4.89 -11.02
N ALA A 244 6.34 4.49 -11.29
CA ALA A 244 5.93 3.09 -11.31
C ALA A 244 6.60 2.29 -12.44
N TRP A 245 7.03 2.93 -13.53
CA TRP A 245 7.65 2.25 -14.67
C TRP A 245 8.91 1.49 -14.28
N GLY A 246 9.80 2.13 -13.53
CA GLY A 246 11.01 1.49 -13.01
C GLY A 246 10.70 0.37 -12.02
N THR A 247 9.75 0.57 -11.13
CA THR A 247 9.32 -0.45 -10.16
C THR A 247 8.75 -1.68 -10.84
N TYR A 248 7.93 -1.53 -11.89
CA TYR A 248 7.38 -2.66 -12.65
C TYR A 248 8.47 -3.45 -13.36
N ALA A 249 9.50 -2.79 -13.89
CA ALA A 249 10.60 -3.47 -14.54
C ALA A 249 11.47 -4.29 -13.56
N ILE A 250 11.70 -3.76 -12.36
CA ILE A 250 12.44 -4.47 -11.31
C ILE A 250 11.67 -5.70 -10.81
N SER A 251 10.35 -5.60 -10.69
CA SER A 251 9.48 -6.65 -10.15
C SER A 251 8.96 -7.63 -11.21
N GLU A 252 9.35 -7.51 -12.49
CA GLU A 252 8.83 -8.39 -13.55
C GLU A 252 9.08 -9.88 -13.28
N ALA A 253 10.28 -10.23 -12.86
CA ALA A 253 10.63 -11.63 -12.59
C ALA A 253 9.81 -12.23 -11.44
N ASP A 254 9.65 -11.46 -10.35
CA ASP A 254 8.81 -11.86 -9.22
C ASP A 254 7.33 -11.94 -9.61
N ALA A 255 6.87 -11.00 -10.42
CA ALA A 255 5.50 -10.99 -10.94
C ALA A 255 5.22 -12.20 -11.86
N ILE A 256 6.17 -12.59 -12.72
CA ILE A 256 6.03 -13.79 -13.57
C ILE A 256 5.99 -15.05 -12.70
N LYS A 257 6.84 -15.15 -11.70
CA LYS A 257 6.85 -16.28 -10.76
C LYS A 257 5.52 -16.41 -10.03
N GLU A 258 4.96 -15.30 -9.57
CA GLU A 258 3.74 -15.25 -8.77
C GLU A 258 2.46 -15.47 -9.61
N PHE A 259 2.40 -14.90 -10.82
CA PHE A 259 1.16 -14.78 -11.61
C PHE A 259 1.21 -15.47 -12.96
N GLY A 260 2.32 -16.15 -13.25
CA GLY A 260 2.57 -16.78 -14.54
C GLY A 260 2.99 -15.79 -15.64
N PRO A 261 3.55 -16.30 -16.75
CA PRO A 261 4.14 -15.49 -17.81
C PRO A 261 3.13 -14.56 -18.50
N GLU A 262 1.87 -14.96 -18.59
CA GLU A 262 0.83 -14.16 -19.26
C GLU A 262 0.45 -12.90 -18.46
N LYS A 263 0.37 -13.02 -17.13
CA LYS A 263 -0.11 -11.94 -16.25
C LYS A 263 1.03 -11.17 -15.57
N GLY A 264 2.20 -11.79 -15.42
CA GLY A 264 3.36 -11.18 -14.77
C GLY A 264 4.26 -10.38 -15.70
N LYS A 265 4.20 -10.62 -17.02
CA LYS A 265 5.07 -9.95 -18.00
C LYS A 265 4.89 -8.44 -18.03
N LEU A 266 5.98 -7.75 -18.25
CA LEU A 266 5.99 -6.31 -18.49
C LEU A 266 5.61 -6.02 -19.95
N HIS A 267 4.83 -4.96 -20.16
CA HIS A 267 4.49 -4.51 -21.52
C HIS A 267 5.76 -4.15 -22.29
N PRO A 268 5.90 -4.56 -23.58
CA PRO A 268 7.12 -4.35 -24.35
C PRO A 268 7.55 -2.87 -24.44
N LEU A 269 6.60 -1.95 -24.56
CA LEU A 269 6.88 -0.51 -24.59
C LEU A 269 7.51 -0.03 -23.28
N ILE A 270 7.01 -0.46 -22.13
CA ILE A 270 7.60 -0.12 -20.82
C ILE A 270 9.00 -0.69 -20.71
N ARG A 271 9.21 -1.94 -21.13
CA ARG A 271 10.54 -2.56 -21.09
C ARG A 271 11.56 -1.77 -21.90
N THR A 272 11.19 -1.33 -23.11
CA THR A 272 12.05 -0.50 -23.97
C THR A 272 12.32 0.86 -23.33
N MET A 273 11.28 1.52 -22.87
CA MET A 273 11.35 2.84 -22.24
C MET A 273 12.27 2.82 -20.99
N VAL A 274 12.08 1.87 -20.09
CA VAL A 274 12.90 1.75 -18.86
C VAL A 274 14.36 1.44 -19.19
N ARG A 275 14.62 0.56 -20.15
CA ARG A 275 16.00 0.28 -20.63
C ARG A 275 16.69 1.50 -21.24
N ALA A 276 15.91 2.43 -21.79
CA ALA A 276 16.40 3.72 -22.30
C ALA A 276 16.52 4.80 -21.20
N GLY A 277 16.25 4.45 -19.92
CA GLY A 277 16.40 5.35 -18.78
C GLY A 277 15.17 6.18 -18.43
N TYR A 278 14.01 5.95 -19.07
CA TYR A 278 12.77 6.68 -18.80
C TYR A 278 11.93 5.92 -17.76
N THR A 279 12.20 6.18 -16.50
CA THR A 279 11.59 5.46 -15.36
C THR A 279 10.46 6.21 -14.66
N GLY A 280 10.29 7.49 -14.95
CA GLY A 280 9.36 8.37 -14.26
C GLY A 280 9.83 8.75 -12.85
N GLY A 281 8.91 9.28 -12.03
CA GLY A 281 9.17 9.72 -10.67
C GLY A 281 9.63 11.18 -10.58
N ARG A 282 9.87 11.64 -9.35
CA ARG A 282 10.13 13.06 -9.03
C ARG A 282 11.26 13.72 -9.86
N HIS A 283 12.23 12.95 -10.30
CA HIS A 283 13.44 13.46 -10.96
C HIS A 283 13.74 12.72 -12.27
N GLY A 284 12.86 11.81 -12.67
CA GLY A 284 13.04 10.99 -13.85
C GLY A 284 12.13 11.40 -15.01
N LYS A 285 12.64 11.26 -16.23
CA LYS A 285 11.81 11.32 -17.43
C LYS A 285 10.98 10.05 -17.53
N GLY A 286 9.70 10.16 -17.88
CA GLY A 286 8.77 9.05 -18.02
C GLY A 286 8.28 8.85 -19.45
N ILE A 287 7.06 8.33 -19.60
CA ILE A 287 6.52 7.97 -20.90
C ILE A 287 6.23 9.17 -21.79
N TYR A 288 5.87 10.31 -21.24
CA TYR A 288 5.66 11.53 -22.03
C TYR A 288 6.96 11.98 -22.69
N ALA A 289 8.04 12.06 -21.90
CA ALA A 289 9.35 12.42 -22.45
C ALA A 289 9.87 11.37 -23.45
N PHE A 290 9.66 10.07 -23.14
CA PHE A 290 10.02 9.00 -24.06
C PHE A 290 9.27 9.11 -25.39
N TRP A 291 7.98 9.43 -25.37
CA TRP A 291 7.20 9.65 -26.57
C TRP A 291 7.76 10.82 -27.38
N ASP A 292 7.92 11.98 -26.77
CA ASP A 292 8.32 13.21 -27.48
C ASP A 292 9.76 13.14 -28.03
N GLU A 293 10.68 12.55 -27.27
CA GLU A 293 12.11 12.50 -27.62
C GLU A 293 12.46 11.33 -28.56
N VAL A 294 11.77 10.21 -28.45
CA VAL A 294 12.14 8.94 -29.10
C VAL A 294 11.01 8.34 -29.93
N ALA A 295 9.89 7.94 -29.29
CA ALA A 295 8.91 7.06 -29.92
C ALA A 295 8.08 7.74 -31.01
N SER A 296 7.83 9.04 -30.94
CA SER A 296 7.10 9.80 -31.99
C SER A 296 7.83 9.83 -33.31
N LYS A 297 9.14 9.53 -33.32
CA LYS A 297 10.02 9.56 -34.48
C LYS A 297 10.16 8.20 -35.17
N TRP A 298 9.59 7.15 -34.65
CA TRP A 298 9.64 5.78 -35.21
C TRP A 298 8.77 5.61 -36.46
#